data_7e9f847b5b3059f73d384fa0b7600d37
#
_entry.id   7e9f847b5b3059f73d384fa0b7600d37
#
_cell.length_a   1.000
_cell.length_b   1.000
_cell.length_c   1.000
_cell.angle_alpha   90.00
_cell.angle_beta   90.00
_cell.angle_gamma   90.00
#
_symmetry.space_group_name_H-M   'P 1'
#
loop_
_entity.id
_entity.type
_entity.pdbx_description
1 polymer ?
#
loop_
_entity_poly.entity_id
_entity_poly.type
_entity_poly.pdbx_seq_one_letter_code
_entity_poly.pdbx_strand_id
1 'polypeptide(L)'
;MDSHIHLIIRPLEGESISRIMQWLLSVFALRFNRRFGLIGHVWMDRFKSFILFTDAQRMKAHAYIANNPVSAGLVHSPYHYSHSAAKFILAGDFSIIEKPPLNLLEFYCNLEMTYHS
;
A
#
# COMPACT_ATOMS: atom_id res chain seq x y z
N MET A 1 1.49 2.88 -11.94
CA MET A 1 1.31 1.75 -11.03
C MET A 1 0.30 0.74 -11.55
N ASP A 2 0.31 0.54 -12.84
CA ASP A 2 -0.68 -0.33 -13.48
C ASP A 2 -0.36 -1.81 -13.35
N SER A 3 0.90 -2.15 -12.99
CA SER A 3 1.39 -3.53 -13.07
C SER A 3 1.76 -4.15 -11.74
N HIS A 4 1.69 -3.42 -10.63
CA HIS A 4 2.09 -3.94 -9.32
C HIS A 4 1.45 -3.18 -8.18
N ILE A 5 1.47 -3.79 -7.00
CA ILE A 5 0.99 -3.20 -5.76
C ILE A 5 2.08 -3.25 -4.69
N HIS A 6 2.05 -2.30 -3.78
CA HIS A 6 2.90 -2.27 -2.60
C HIS A 6 2.04 -2.25 -1.35
N LEU A 7 2.36 -3.08 -0.38
CA LEU A 7 1.61 -3.20 0.87
C LEU A 7 2.57 -3.18 2.05
N ILE A 8 2.17 -2.51 3.12
CA ILE A 8 2.79 -2.66 4.43
C ILE A 8 1.80 -3.42 5.30
N ILE A 9 2.20 -4.61 5.75
CA ILE A 9 1.33 -5.54 6.46
C ILE A 9 1.95 -5.86 7.81
N ARG A 10 1.13 -5.86 8.85
CA ARG A 10 1.49 -6.33 10.17
C ARG A 10 0.65 -7.56 10.52
N PRO A 11 1.16 -8.78 10.30
CA PRO A 11 0.42 -9.98 10.69
C PRO A 11 0.23 -10.02 12.20
N LEU A 12 -0.88 -10.58 12.64
CA LEU A 12 -1.11 -10.86 14.06
C LEU A 12 -0.30 -12.08 14.48
N GLU A 13 -0.08 -12.22 15.79
CA GLU A 13 0.64 -13.36 16.33
C GLU A 13 0.03 -14.68 15.84
N GLY A 14 0.89 -15.56 15.36
CA GLY A 14 0.47 -16.86 14.82
C GLY A 14 0.04 -16.85 13.36
N GLU A 15 -0.08 -15.67 12.73
CA GLU A 15 -0.42 -15.60 11.32
C GLU A 15 0.81 -15.65 10.42
N SER A 16 0.69 -16.28 9.26
CA SER A 16 1.75 -16.37 8.26
C SER A 16 1.51 -15.36 7.14
N ILE A 17 2.50 -14.50 6.88
CA ILE A 17 2.44 -13.55 5.77
C ILE A 17 2.29 -14.28 4.42
N SER A 18 2.92 -15.43 4.26
CA SER A 18 2.81 -16.22 3.03
C SER A 18 1.39 -16.70 2.80
N ARG A 19 0.71 -17.15 3.84
CA ARG A 19 -0.70 -17.58 3.73
C ARG A 19 -1.63 -16.42 3.46
N ILE A 20 -1.41 -15.30 4.12
CA ILE A 20 -2.19 -14.07 3.89
C ILE A 20 -2.07 -13.65 2.43
N MET A 21 -0.85 -13.56 1.92
CA MET A 21 -0.61 -13.13 0.54
C MET A 21 -1.14 -14.14 -0.49
N GLN A 22 -0.97 -15.42 -0.23
CA GLN A 22 -1.51 -16.46 -1.10
C GLN A 22 -3.03 -16.33 -1.22
N TRP A 23 -3.70 -16.17 -0.10
CA TRP A 23 -5.15 -15.99 -0.09
C TRP A 23 -5.57 -14.71 -0.80
N LEU A 24 -4.95 -13.58 -0.45
CA LEU A 24 -5.29 -12.26 -0.99
C LEU A 24 -5.12 -12.22 -2.52
N LEU A 25 -3.96 -12.66 -3.00
CA LEU A 25 -3.66 -12.62 -4.43
C LEU A 25 -4.52 -13.61 -5.23
N SER A 26 -4.82 -14.77 -4.66
CA SER A 26 -5.70 -15.78 -5.30
C SER A 26 -7.14 -15.29 -5.41
N VAL A 27 -7.68 -14.70 -4.34
CA VAL A 27 -9.04 -14.17 -4.35
C VAL A 27 -9.15 -12.98 -5.30
N PHE A 28 -8.17 -12.10 -5.30
CA PHE A 28 -8.14 -10.99 -6.25
C PHE A 28 -8.14 -11.49 -7.70
N ALA A 29 -7.26 -12.44 -8.02
CA ALA A 29 -7.15 -12.99 -9.37
C ALA A 29 -8.46 -13.64 -9.83
N LEU A 30 -9.10 -14.39 -8.95
CA LEU A 30 -10.37 -15.03 -9.25
C LEU A 30 -11.47 -14.00 -9.54
N ARG A 31 -11.58 -12.97 -8.69
CA ARG A 31 -12.58 -11.92 -8.86
C ARG A 31 -12.30 -11.05 -10.09
N PHE A 32 -11.04 -10.73 -10.34
CA PHE A 32 -10.62 -9.95 -11.50
C PHE A 32 -10.99 -10.68 -12.80
N ASN A 33 -10.61 -11.96 -12.91
CA ASN A 33 -10.91 -12.75 -14.08
C ASN A 33 -12.42 -12.90 -14.32
N ARG A 34 -13.18 -13.10 -13.24
CA ARG A 34 -14.63 -13.20 -13.32
C ARG A 34 -15.28 -11.90 -13.78
N ARG A 35 -14.82 -10.77 -13.25
CA ARG A 35 -15.37 -9.46 -13.59
C ARG A 35 -15.13 -9.09 -15.06
N PHE A 36 -13.95 -9.41 -15.58
CA PHE A 36 -13.54 -9.01 -16.93
C PHE A 36 -13.65 -10.15 -17.96
N GLY A 37 -14.22 -11.29 -17.57
CA GLY A 37 -14.39 -12.44 -18.47
C GLY A 37 -13.08 -13.02 -18.96
N LEU A 38 -12.03 -12.98 -18.12
CA LEU A 38 -10.69 -13.45 -18.46
C LEU A 38 -10.40 -14.79 -17.80
N ILE A 39 -9.39 -15.46 -18.32
CA ILE A 39 -8.83 -16.70 -17.76
C ILE A 39 -7.30 -16.60 -17.73
N GLY A 40 -6.67 -17.39 -16.87
CA GLY A 40 -5.22 -17.44 -16.76
C GLY A 40 -4.67 -16.64 -15.60
N HIS A 41 -3.35 -16.42 -15.63
CA HIS A 41 -2.64 -15.77 -14.53
C HIS A 41 -2.84 -14.26 -14.55
N VAL A 42 -3.21 -13.69 -13.41
CA VAL A 42 -3.26 -12.25 -13.17
C VAL A 42 -1.89 -11.74 -12.70
N TRP A 43 -1.23 -12.51 -11.83
CA TRP A 43 0.07 -12.15 -11.26
C TRP A 43 1.18 -12.88 -12.00
N MET A 44 2.18 -12.13 -12.47
CA MET A 44 3.29 -12.71 -13.24
C MET A 44 4.32 -13.37 -12.33
N ASP A 45 4.55 -12.83 -11.15
CA ASP A 45 5.57 -13.29 -10.21
C ASP A 45 4.99 -13.53 -8.82
N ARG A 46 5.76 -14.26 -8.02
CA ARG A 46 5.49 -14.39 -6.59
C ARG A 46 5.69 -13.04 -5.91
N PHE A 47 4.98 -12.82 -4.81
CA PHE A 47 5.20 -11.63 -4.00
C PHE A 47 6.62 -11.65 -3.40
N LYS A 48 7.17 -10.46 -3.17
CA LYS A 48 8.44 -10.25 -2.48
C LYS A 48 8.16 -9.52 -1.18
N SER A 49 8.83 -9.91 -0.11
CA SER A 49 8.62 -9.28 1.18
C SER A 49 9.94 -8.91 1.84
N PHE A 50 9.92 -7.82 2.59
CA PHE A 50 11.04 -7.34 3.39
C PHE A 50 10.53 -7.05 4.79
N ILE A 51 11.28 -7.49 5.80
CA ILE A 51 10.90 -7.23 7.19
C ILE A 51 11.38 -5.84 7.58
N LEU A 52 10.48 -5.06 8.19
CA LEU A 52 10.79 -3.71 8.68
C LEU A 52 11.01 -3.78 10.19
N PHE A 53 12.26 -3.68 10.62
CA PHE A 53 12.64 -3.86 12.03
C PHE A 53 12.62 -2.56 12.83
N THR A 54 12.93 -1.43 12.21
CA THR A 54 13.10 -0.14 12.89
C THR A 54 12.08 0.88 12.43
N ASP A 55 11.86 1.92 13.26
CA ASP A 55 11.01 3.03 12.87
C ASP A 55 11.53 3.75 11.63
N ALA A 56 12.84 3.88 11.49
CA ALA A 56 13.45 4.49 10.31
C ALA A 56 13.15 3.69 9.04
N GLN A 57 13.21 2.36 9.10
CA GLN A 57 12.86 1.50 7.97
C GLN A 57 11.38 1.60 7.62
N ARG A 58 10.50 1.61 8.63
CA ARG A 58 9.06 1.77 8.41
C ARG A 58 8.74 3.12 7.78
N MET A 59 9.38 4.17 8.22
CA MET A 59 9.21 5.51 7.68
C MET A 59 9.66 5.60 6.23
N LYS A 60 10.80 5.01 5.89
CA LYS A 60 11.27 4.92 4.50
C LYS A 60 10.33 4.14 3.60
N ALA A 61 9.78 3.03 4.09
CA ALA A 61 8.83 2.22 3.35
C ALA A 61 7.53 3.00 3.07
N HIS A 62 7.00 3.69 4.06
CA HIS A 62 5.83 4.55 3.88
C HIS A 62 6.11 5.68 2.89
N ALA A 63 7.25 6.33 2.99
CA ALA A 63 7.65 7.39 2.07
C ALA A 63 7.74 6.88 0.63
N TYR A 64 8.37 5.73 0.43
CA TYR A 64 8.50 5.12 -0.89
C TYR A 64 7.12 4.81 -1.50
N ILE A 65 6.25 4.17 -0.73
CA ILE A 65 4.93 3.80 -1.20
C ILE A 65 4.06 5.03 -1.48
N ALA A 66 4.07 6.00 -0.57
CA ALA A 66 3.28 7.22 -0.73
C ALA A 66 3.70 8.02 -1.97
N ASN A 67 5.01 8.11 -2.23
CA ASN A 67 5.54 8.89 -3.35
C ASN A 67 5.60 8.11 -4.67
N ASN A 68 5.36 6.82 -4.67
CA ASN A 68 5.47 5.99 -5.87
C ASN A 68 4.59 6.48 -7.02
N PRO A 69 3.29 6.84 -6.81
CA PRO A 69 2.46 7.37 -7.89
C PRO A 69 2.98 8.69 -8.46
N VAL A 70 3.58 9.54 -7.61
CA VAL A 70 4.20 10.80 -8.06
C VAL A 70 5.43 10.51 -8.91
N SER A 71 6.31 9.62 -8.44
CA SER A 71 7.52 9.22 -9.17
C SER A 71 7.19 8.55 -10.51
N ALA A 72 6.06 7.85 -10.59
CA ALA A 72 5.59 7.22 -11.83
C ALA A 72 4.89 8.20 -12.77
N GLY A 73 4.74 9.47 -12.38
CA GLY A 73 4.10 10.50 -13.21
C GLY A 73 2.58 10.42 -13.29
N LEU A 74 1.94 9.64 -12.40
CA LEU A 74 0.49 9.45 -12.43
C LEU A 74 -0.29 10.60 -11.78
N VAL A 75 0.28 11.22 -10.75
CA VAL A 75 -0.33 12.32 -10.00
C VAL A 75 0.74 13.31 -9.58
N HIS A 76 0.33 14.53 -9.20
CA HIS A 76 1.22 15.58 -8.72
C HIS A 76 1.50 15.50 -7.22
N SER A 77 0.62 14.86 -6.46
CA SER A 77 0.72 14.73 -5.01
C SER A 77 0.28 13.31 -4.59
N PRO A 78 0.91 12.72 -3.55
CA PRO A 78 0.51 11.41 -3.02
C PRO A 78 -0.98 11.33 -2.67
N TYR A 79 -1.56 12.42 -2.22
CA TYR A 79 -2.97 12.48 -1.80
C TYR A 79 -3.96 12.47 -2.96
N HIS A 80 -3.52 12.71 -4.18
CA HIS A 80 -4.36 12.69 -5.37
C HIS A 80 -4.54 11.30 -5.95
N TYR A 81 -3.74 10.32 -5.51
CA TYR A 81 -3.85 8.95 -5.99
C TYR A 81 -4.89 8.19 -5.16
N SER A 82 -6.02 7.84 -5.77
CA SER A 82 -7.18 7.26 -5.08
C SER A 82 -6.94 5.86 -4.51
N HIS A 83 -5.93 5.14 -5.00
CA HIS A 83 -5.60 3.77 -4.58
C HIS A 83 -4.43 3.72 -3.60
N SER A 84 -4.25 4.78 -2.82
CA SER A 84 -3.16 4.90 -1.86
C SER A 84 -3.69 5.14 -0.44
N ALA A 85 -2.98 4.56 0.55
CA ALA A 85 -3.28 4.78 1.96
C ALA A 85 -3.12 6.25 2.37
N ALA A 86 -2.26 7.01 1.70
CA ALA A 86 -2.02 8.43 2.03
C ALA A 86 -3.31 9.25 2.05
N LYS A 87 -4.20 9.01 1.10
CA LYS A 87 -5.50 9.69 1.03
C LYS A 87 -6.37 9.39 2.25
N PHE A 88 -6.40 8.13 2.68
CA PHE A 88 -7.18 7.71 3.84
C PHE A 88 -6.60 8.27 5.14
N ILE A 89 -5.29 8.29 5.28
CA ILE A 89 -4.61 8.83 6.46
C ILE A 89 -4.89 10.32 6.59
N LEU A 90 -4.79 11.07 5.51
CA LEU A 90 -5.07 12.51 5.51
C LEU A 90 -6.53 12.81 5.89
N ALA A 91 -7.47 12.00 5.40
CA ALA A 91 -8.89 12.15 5.70
C ALA A 91 -9.26 11.65 7.11
N GLY A 92 -8.33 11.01 7.83
CA GLY A 92 -8.61 10.40 9.13
C GLY A 92 -9.53 9.18 9.05
N ASP A 93 -9.58 8.54 7.89
CA ASP A 93 -10.43 7.37 7.65
C ASP A 93 -9.61 6.09 7.81
N PHE A 94 -9.80 5.41 8.95
CA PHE A 94 -9.11 4.16 9.29
C PHE A 94 -10.04 2.94 9.21
N SER A 95 -11.08 3.01 8.39
CA SER A 95 -12.05 1.92 8.23
C SER A 95 -11.47 0.70 7.50
N ILE A 96 -10.50 0.91 6.60
CA ILE A 96 -9.88 -0.15 5.81
C ILE A 96 -8.36 -0.27 6.00
N ILE A 97 -7.76 0.66 6.70
CA ILE A 97 -6.32 0.64 7.03
C ILE A 97 -6.13 0.78 8.52
N GLU A 98 -5.03 0.26 9.05
CA GLU A 98 -4.66 0.44 10.45
C GLU A 98 -4.20 1.87 10.68
N LYS A 99 -4.64 2.47 11.80
CA LYS A 99 -4.17 3.81 12.19
C LYS A 99 -2.67 3.76 12.48
N PRO A 100 -1.84 4.55 11.78
CA PRO A 100 -0.39 4.58 12.02
C PRO A 100 -0.06 5.13 13.41
N PRO A 101 1.10 4.75 13.99
CA PRO A 101 1.58 5.40 15.22
C PRO A 101 1.89 6.88 14.97
N LEU A 102 2.01 7.65 16.08
CA LEU A 102 2.12 9.10 16.03
C LEU A 102 3.25 9.61 15.12
N ASN A 103 4.42 8.99 15.16
CA ASN A 103 5.56 9.41 14.35
C ASN A 103 5.28 9.29 12.84
N LEU A 104 4.52 8.29 12.43
CA LEU A 104 4.10 8.13 11.03
C LEU A 104 2.98 9.08 10.66
N LEU A 105 2.06 9.38 11.58
CA LEU A 105 1.03 10.41 11.36
C LEU A 105 1.68 11.78 11.15
N GLU A 106 2.70 12.12 11.92
CA GLU A 106 3.47 13.37 11.76
C GLU A 106 4.17 13.40 10.39
N PHE A 107 4.74 12.28 9.96
CA PHE A 107 5.32 12.17 8.62
C PHE A 107 4.30 12.51 7.53
N TYR A 108 3.09 11.96 7.60
CA TYR A 108 2.06 12.22 6.60
C TYR A 108 1.56 13.66 6.64
N CYS A 109 1.47 14.28 7.81
CA CYS A 109 1.15 15.70 7.93
C CYS A 109 2.21 16.57 7.28
N ASN A 110 3.49 16.26 7.49
CA ASN A 110 4.60 16.98 6.89
C ASN A 110 4.64 16.78 5.36
N LEU A 111 4.31 15.58 4.91
CA LEU A 111 4.21 15.28 3.49
C LEU A 111 3.13 16.12 2.81
N GLU A 112 1.98 16.29 3.46
CA GLU A 112 0.94 17.18 2.98
C GLU A 112 1.44 18.61 2.81
N MET A 113 2.10 19.15 3.82
CA MET A 113 2.65 20.50 3.77
C MET A 113 3.65 20.66 2.63
N THR A 114 4.47 19.65 2.35
CA THR A 114 5.45 19.66 1.27
C THR A 114 4.77 19.80 -0.11
N TYR A 115 3.65 19.12 -0.31
CA TYR A 115 2.96 19.10 -1.60
C TYR A 115 1.87 20.16 -1.76
N HIS A 116 1.46 20.82 -0.69
CA HIS A 116 0.48 21.90 -0.71
C HIS A 116 1.10 23.29 -0.64
N SER A 117 2.37 23.38 -0.30
CA SER A 117 3.12 24.63 -0.35
C SER A 117 3.73 24.84 -1.73
#